data_b3dcef357f6880f0e15f62ba01579f3c
#
_entry.id   b3dcef357f6880f0e15f62ba01579f3c
#
_cell.length_a   1.000
_cell.length_b   1.000
_cell.length_c   1.000
_cell.angle_alpha   90.00
_cell.angle_beta   90.00
_cell.angle_gamma   90.00
#
_symmetry.space_group_name_H-M   'P 1'
#
loop_
_entity.id
_entity.type
_entity.pdbx_description
1 polymer ?
#
loop_
_entity_poly.entity_id
_entity_poly.type
_entity_poly.pdbx_seq_one_letter_code
_entity_poly.pdbx_strand_id
1 'polypeptide(L)'
;MKKADKLPELIVIANRLKQLRKGKEYNNYEHIAFDLGMSRSAYWRLESGENFSLKTLIRICTLLDITLEDFFAGVNVPKLVPKKKK
;
A
#
# COMPACT_ATOMS: atom_id res chain seq x y z
N MET A 1 19.88 -4.42 11.44
CA MET A 1 19.54 -4.51 10.64
C MET A 1 19.21 -3.75 9.92
N LYS A 2 19.30 -3.94 9.45
CA LYS A 2 18.99 -3.29 8.58
C LYS A 2 17.84 -2.97 8.36
N LYS A 3 17.52 -2.30 8.51
CA LYS A 3 16.33 -2.06 8.22
C LYS A 3 16.09 -2.27 6.88
N ALA A 4 14.99 -2.80 6.61
CA ALA A 4 14.65 -3.05 5.25
C ALA A 4 14.68 -1.76 4.47
N ASP A 5 15.13 -1.86 3.28
CA ASP A 5 15.14 -0.71 2.42
C ASP A 5 13.74 -0.39 1.98
N LYS A 6 13.35 0.84 2.13
CA LYS A 6 12.04 1.28 1.70
C LYS A 6 12.21 2.06 0.42
N LEU A 7 11.78 1.43 -0.66
CA LEU A 7 11.87 2.07 -1.95
C LEU A 7 10.93 3.28 -2.01
N PRO A 8 11.37 4.37 -2.63
CA PRO A 8 10.48 5.52 -2.77
C PRO A 8 9.14 5.17 -3.41
N GLU A 9 9.16 4.23 -4.34
CA GLU A 9 7.94 3.79 -5.00
C GLU A 9 6.98 3.13 -4.03
N LEU A 10 7.51 2.36 -3.09
CA LEU A 10 6.67 1.70 -2.10
C LEU A 10 6.08 2.71 -1.13
N ILE A 11 6.81 3.77 -0.84
CA ILE A 11 6.29 4.81 0.04
C ILE A 11 5.13 5.55 -0.64
N VAL A 12 5.26 5.81 -1.94
CA VAL A 12 4.17 6.45 -2.68
C VAL A 12 2.93 5.56 -2.67
N ILE A 13 3.13 4.26 -2.87
CA ILE A 13 2.01 3.31 -2.85
C ILE A 13 1.39 3.25 -1.45
N ALA A 14 2.22 3.25 -0.41
CA ALA A 14 1.72 3.23 0.96
C ALA A 14 0.89 4.48 1.26
N ASN A 15 1.33 5.63 0.77
CA ASN A 15 0.57 6.86 0.97
C ASN A 15 -0.76 6.81 0.24
N ARG A 16 -0.78 6.19 -0.93
CA ARG A 16 -2.05 6.02 -1.65
C ARG A 16 -3.00 5.15 -0.87
N LEU A 17 -2.48 4.05 -0.30
CA LEU A 17 -3.29 3.16 0.53
C LEU A 17 -3.90 3.92 1.70
N LYS A 18 -3.07 4.72 2.38
CA LYS A 18 -3.53 5.49 3.52
C LYS A 18 -4.63 6.46 3.11
N GLN A 19 -4.46 7.11 1.97
CA GLN A 19 -5.43 8.05 1.45
C GLN A 19 -6.76 7.36 1.17
N LEU A 20 -6.71 6.19 0.54
CA LEU A 20 -7.92 5.45 0.21
C LEU A 20 -8.60 4.93 1.48
N ARG A 21 -7.82 4.46 2.44
CA ARG A 21 -8.37 4.00 3.71
C ARG A 21 -9.18 5.10 4.38
N LYS A 22 -8.59 6.28 4.48
CA LYS A 22 -9.27 7.38 5.12
C LYS A 22 -10.50 7.83 4.33
N GLY A 23 -10.41 7.75 3.02
CA GLY A 23 -11.53 8.12 2.17
C GLY A 23 -12.71 7.19 2.30
N LYS A 24 -12.48 5.96 2.77
CA LYS A 24 -13.55 5.01 3.02
C LYS A 24 -13.92 4.93 4.49
N GLU A 25 -13.52 5.93 5.26
CA GLU A 25 -13.89 6.06 6.66
C GLU A 25 -13.31 5.02 7.60
N TYR A 26 -12.23 4.37 7.17
CA TYR A 26 -11.46 3.54 8.07
C TYR A 26 -10.48 4.44 8.82
N ASN A 27 -10.91 4.94 9.95
CA ASN A 27 -10.14 5.97 10.67
C ASN A 27 -8.98 5.42 11.47
N ASN A 28 -8.93 4.11 11.68
CA ASN A 28 -7.80 3.55 12.40
C ASN A 28 -7.40 2.22 11.77
N TYR A 29 -6.20 1.77 12.14
CA TYR A 29 -5.63 0.56 11.56
C TYR A 29 -6.35 -0.69 12.00
N GLU A 30 -6.88 -0.69 13.22
CA GLU A 30 -7.49 -1.90 13.77
C GLU A 30 -8.69 -2.34 12.97
N HIS A 31 -9.50 -1.39 12.57
CA HIS A 31 -10.73 -1.70 11.88
C HIS A 31 -10.45 -2.31 10.51
N ILE A 32 -9.60 -1.66 9.73
CA ILE A 32 -9.33 -2.18 8.39
C ILE A 32 -8.52 -3.48 8.48
N ALA A 33 -7.62 -3.58 9.46
CA ALA A 33 -6.86 -4.81 9.65
C ALA A 33 -7.78 -5.97 9.96
N PHE A 34 -8.73 -5.74 10.87
CA PHE A 34 -9.68 -6.76 11.23
C PHE A 34 -10.44 -7.27 10.00
N ASP A 35 -10.93 -6.34 9.19
CA ASP A 35 -11.69 -6.70 8.01
C ASP A 35 -10.83 -7.43 6.97
N LEU A 36 -9.53 -7.19 6.98
CA LEU A 36 -8.61 -7.88 6.08
C LEU A 36 -8.10 -9.20 6.68
N GLY A 37 -8.45 -9.47 7.93
CA GLY A 37 -8.02 -10.70 8.57
C GLY A 37 -6.55 -10.67 8.97
N MET A 38 -6.02 -9.51 9.29
CA MET A 38 -4.63 -9.39 9.68
C MET A 38 -4.50 -8.58 10.95
N SER A 39 -3.34 -8.68 11.59
CA SER A 39 -3.11 -7.94 12.81
C SER A 39 -2.91 -6.45 12.51
N ARG A 40 -3.13 -5.63 13.53
CA ARG A 40 -2.92 -4.21 13.41
C ARG A 40 -1.48 -3.91 13.01
N SER A 41 -0.52 -4.61 13.61
CA SER A 41 0.89 -4.41 13.28
C SER A 41 1.19 -4.76 11.84
N ALA A 42 0.63 -5.87 11.36
CA ALA A 42 0.86 -6.28 9.98
C ALA A 42 0.31 -5.25 9.02
N TYR A 43 -0.87 -4.74 9.31
CA TYR A 43 -1.44 -3.72 8.43
C TYR A 43 -0.63 -2.43 8.47
N TRP A 44 -0.19 -2.05 9.67
CA TRP A 44 0.60 -0.83 9.80
C TRP A 44 1.83 -0.86 8.91
N ARG A 45 2.44 -2.03 8.77
CA ARG A 45 3.63 -2.16 7.91
C ARG A 45 3.32 -1.81 6.47
N LEU A 46 2.11 -2.12 6.03
CA LEU A 46 1.72 -1.80 4.65
C LEU A 46 1.73 -0.29 4.43
N GLU A 47 1.24 0.45 5.41
CA GLU A 47 1.18 1.91 5.28
C GLU A 47 2.51 2.58 5.62
N SER A 48 3.47 1.81 6.10
CA SER A 48 4.78 2.39 6.40
C SER A 48 5.78 2.24 5.25
N GLY A 49 5.34 1.64 4.16
CA GLY A 49 6.20 1.57 2.98
C GLY A 49 6.89 0.25 2.78
N GLU A 50 6.52 -0.76 3.54
CA GLU A 50 7.09 -2.08 3.34
C GLU A 50 6.40 -2.77 2.18
N ASN A 51 7.13 -3.70 1.60
CA ASN A 51 6.61 -4.47 0.48
C ASN A 51 5.44 -5.35 0.92
N PHE A 52 4.47 -5.48 0.06
CA PHE A 52 3.39 -6.43 0.29
C PHE A 52 3.00 -7.03 -1.05
N SER A 53 2.42 -8.22 -0.99
CA SER A 53 2.17 -8.99 -2.20
C SER A 53 1.00 -8.42 -2.99
N LEU A 54 0.96 -8.77 -4.27
CA LEU A 54 -0.18 -8.42 -5.10
C LEU A 54 -1.45 -9.04 -4.56
N LYS A 55 -1.35 -10.23 -3.98
CA LYS A 55 -2.50 -10.87 -3.38
C LYS A 55 -3.10 -9.98 -2.29
N THR A 56 -2.24 -9.43 -1.44
CA THR A 56 -2.69 -8.52 -0.39
C THR A 56 -3.31 -7.27 -0.99
N LEU A 57 -2.69 -6.73 -2.02
CA LEU A 57 -3.21 -5.54 -2.68
C LEU A 57 -4.59 -5.81 -3.26
N ILE A 58 -4.77 -6.96 -3.90
CA ILE A 58 -6.06 -7.33 -4.46
C ILE A 58 -7.12 -7.41 -3.37
N ARG A 59 -6.76 -8.02 -2.24
CA ARG A 59 -7.69 -8.11 -1.11
C ARG A 59 -8.09 -6.75 -0.58
N ILE A 60 -7.12 -5.84 -0.51
CA ILE A 60 -7.39 -4.48 -0.06
C ILE A 60 -8.36 -3.79 -1.03
N CYS A 61 -8.10 -3.90 -2.32
CA CYS A 61 -8.96 -3.27 -3.31
C CYS A 61 -10.36 -3.85 -3.26
N THR A 62 -10.47 -5.16 -3.05
CA THR A 62 -11.76 -5.80 -2.92
C THR A 62 -12.52 -5.25 -1.71
N LEU A 63 -11.84 -5.13 -0.59
CA LEU A 63 -12.46 -4.60 0.62
C LEU A 63 -12.92 -3.16 0.42
N LEU A 64 -12.10 -2.36 -0.24
CA LEU A 64 -12.43 -0.96 -0.46
C LEU A 64 -13.35 -0.74 -1.66
N ASP A 65 -13.69 -1.82 -2.34
CA ASP A 65 -14.60 -1.77 -3.49
C ASP A 65 -14.07 -0.86 -4.59
N ILE A 66 -12.80 -1.05 -4.91
CA ILE A 66 -12.17 -0.33 -6.02
C ILE A 66 -11.39 -1.31 -6.87
N THR A 67 -11.09 -0.92 -8.08
CA THR A 67 -10.26 -1.73 -8.96
C THR A 67 -8.80 -1.44 -8.71
N LEU A 68 -7.93 -2.31 -9.23
CA LEU A 68 -6.49 -2.02 -9.19
C LEU A 68 -6.19 -0.74 -9.96
N GLU A 69 -6.90 -0.53 -11.05
CA GLU A 69 -6.72 0.69 -11.82
C GLU A 69 -7.05 1.92 -10.97
N ASP A 70 -8.15 1.85 -10.23
CA ASP A 70 -8.53 2.95 -9.34
C ASP A 70 -7.47 3.20 -8.30
N PHE A 71 -6.91 2.12 -7.76
CA PHE A 71 -5.87 2.26 -6.75
C PHE A 71 -4.69 3.05 -7.31
N PHE A 72 -4.22 2.64 -8.48
CA PHE A 72 -3.04 3.25 -9.06
C PHE A 72 -3.29 4.58 -9.77
N ALA A 73 -4.54 4.93 -9.97
CA ALA A 73 -4.86 6.20 -10.62
C ALA A 73 -4.31 7.38 -9.85
N GLY A 74 -4.21 7.25 -8.52
CA GLY A 74 -3.70 8.34 -7.71
C GLY A 74 -2.23 8.17 -7.35
N VAL A 75 -1.54 7.23 -7.98
CA VAL A 75 -0.15 6.95 -7.66
C VAL A 75 0.75 7.57 -8.71
N ASN A 76 1.62 8.46 -8.25
CA ASN A 76 2.57 9.10 -9.13
C ASN A 76 3.96 8.57 -8.80
N VAL A 77 4.22 7.36 -9.23
CA VAL A 77 5.48 6.70 -8.93
C VAL A 77 6.56 7.18 -9.90
N PRO A 78 7.70 7.60 -9.40
CA PRO A 78 8.77 8.00 -10.29
C PRO A 78 9.15 6.87 -11.23
N LYS A 79 9.40 7.23 -12.47
CA LYS A 79 9.81 6.24 -13.44
C LYS A 79 11.15 5.64 -13.03
N LEU A 80 11.21 4.33 -13.05
CA LEU A 80 12.47 3.67 -12.76
C LEU A 80 13.41 3.82 -13.94
N VAL A 81 14.64 4.19 -13.64
CA VAL A 81 15.64 4.39 -14.68
C VAL A 81 16.47 3.12 -14.79
N PRO A 82 16.62 2.56 -16.00
CA PRO A 82 17.47 1.38 -16.18
C PRO A 82 18.88 1.73 -15.78
N LYS A 83 19.57 0.85 -15.23
CA LYS A 83 20.93 1.08 -14.84
C LYS A 83 21.80 1.21 -16.04
N LYS A 84 22.13 1.36 -16.53
CA LYS A 84 22.68 1.24 -17.51
C LYS A 84 22.65 1.30 -18.62
N LYS A 85 22.83 1.53 -19.06
CA LYS A 85 22.62 1.61 -19.89
C LYS A 85 23.24 1.52 -20.50
N LYS A 86 23.70 1.42 -20.84
CA LYS A 86 24.11 1.45 -21.45
C LYS A 86 24.05 1.52 -21.78
#